data_0d81c24d9421d0886f31caee1cfff59f
#
_entry.id   0d81c24d9421d0886f31caee1cfff59f
#
_cell.length_a   1.000
_cell.length_b   1.000
_cell.length_c   1.000
_cell.angle_alpha   90.00
_cell.angle_beta   90.00
_cell.angle_gamma   90.00
#
_symmetry.space_group_name_H-M   'P 1'
#
loop_
_entity.id
_entity.type
_entity.pdbx_description
1 polymer ?
#
loop_
_entity_poly.entity_id
_entity_poly.type
_entity_poly.pdbx_seq_one_letter_code
_entity_poly.pdbx_strand_id
1 'polypeptide(L)'
;MTENPGAVNPTPEPDPLRNTLYERKTRSRRKLTRTRLFLYRLAVPIAIGIVRLWWAMLPRTRVVGQERLETALAGHGAIIPVYWHGQQLVPVRHLLRTTHRGLKLGFLISPSVDGELPAMLVKRVGGHVIRGSSSATGARALRDYYEAVVKLGVSPAITPDGPHGPRRRFKPGAILLSQLSGKPIVPMAYAARRAWLF
;
A
#
# COMPACT_ATOMS: atom_id res chain seq x y z
N MET A 1 -29.70 38.83 7.41
CA MET A 1 -28.89 37.82 8.12
C MET A 1 -28.21 36.96 7.07
N THR A 2 -26.96 37.24 6.78
CA THR A 2 -26.18 36.55 5.72
C THR A 2 -25.31 35.53 6.39
N GLU A 3 -25.62 34.25 6.19
CA GLU A 3 -24.76 33.14 6.64
C GLU A 3 -23.44 33.17 5.84
N ASN A 4 -22.35 33.10 6.56
CA ASN A 4 -20.98 33.07 6.01
C ASN A 4 -20.61 31.62 5.66
N PRO A 5 -20.46 31.22 4.36
CA PRO A 5 -20.20 29.84 3.95
C PRO A 5 -18.72 29.43 3.99
N GLY A 6 -17.88 30.06 4.83
CA GLY A 6 -16.44 29.89 4.82
C GLY A 6 -15.78 29.35 6.10
N ALA A 7 -16.53 28.85 7.08
CA ALA A 7 -15.94 28.24 8.27
C ALA A 7 -15.40 26.82 7.97
N VAL A 8 -14.14 26.74 7.50
CA VAL A 8 -13.39 25.49 7.50
C VAL A 8 -13.18 25.08 8.95
N ASN A 9 -13.90 24.03 9.39
CA ASN A 9 -13.66 23.44 10.70
C ASN A 9 -12.19 23.05 10.81
N PRO A 10 -11.47 23.50 11.84
CA PRO A 10 -10.09 23.10 12.04
C PRO A 10 -10.01 21.58 12.18
N THR A 11 -9.12 20.95 11.43
CA THR A 11 -8.81 19.52 11.57
C THR A 11 -8.50 19.24 13.03
N PRO A 12 -9.16 18.28 13.69
CA PRO A 12 -8.91 18.00 15.10
C PRO A 12 -7.43 17.63 15.29
N GLU A 13 -6.77 18.33 16.18
CA GLU A 13 -5.40 18.05 16.58
C GLU A 13 -5.24 16.57 16.96
N PRO A 14 -4.18 15.88 16.50
CA PRO A 14 -3.99 14.47 16.79
C PRO A 14 -3.84 14.26 18.30
N ASP A 15 -4.75 13.48 18.90
CA ASP A 15 -4.75 13.13 20.32
C ASP A 15 -3.37 12.53 20.72
N PRO A 16 -2.59 13.22 21.59
CA PRO A 16 -1.25 12.79 21.97
C PRO A 16 -1.24 11.44 22.70
N LEU A 17 -2.30 11.10 23.45
CA LEU A 17 -2.43 9.80 24.14
C LEU A 17 -2.64 8.65 23.14
N ARG A 18 -3.32 8.91 22.04
CA ARG A 18 -3.57 7.95 20.97
C ARG A 18 -2.28 7.58 20.22
N ASN A 19 -1.41 8.54 20.01
CA ASN A 19 -0.11 8.32 19.37
C ASN A 19 0.82 7.50 20.27
N THR A 20 0.84 7.76 21.58
CA THR A 20 1.69 7.05 22.55
C THR A 20 1.33 5.57 22.70
N LEU A 21 0.04 5.22 22.70
CA LEU A 21 -0.41 3.82 22.77
C LEU A 21 -0.08 3.04 21.48
N TYR A 22 -0.15 3.71 20.33
CA TYR A 22 0.23 3.11 19.06
C TYR A 22 1.72 2.86 18.97
N GLU A 23 2.52 3.83 19.33
CA GLU A 23 3.98 3.70 19.40
C GLU A 23 4.41 2.59 20.37
N ARG A 24 3.76 2.45 21.52
CA ARG A 24 4.03 1.35 22.48
C ARG A 24 3.73 -0.04 21.89
N LYS A 25 2.59 -0.23 21.20
CA LYS A 25 2.20 -1.55 20.64
C LYS A 25 2.97 -1.93 19.39
N THR A 26 3.44 -0.95 18.62
CA THR A 26 4.14 -1.18 17.35
C THR A 26 5.66 -1.03 17.46
N ARG A 27 6.16 -0.56 18.60
CA ARG A 27 7.60 -0.39 18.85
C ARG A 27 8.28 -1.75 18.86
N SER A 28 9.04 -2.04 17.80
CA SER A 28 9.99 -3.14 17.79
C SER A 28 10.98 -2.95 18.95
N ARG A 29 11.32 -4.04 19.67
CA ARG A 29 12.39 -4.01 20.69
C ARG A 29 13.77 -3.68 20.09
N ARG A 30 13.88 -3.71 18.76
CA ARG A 30 15.09 -3.40 18.00
C ARG A 30 15.19 -1.90 17.76
N LYS A 31 16.36 -1.32 18.03
CA LYS A 31 16.65 0.10 17.73
C LYS A 31 17.19 0.25 16.31
N LEU A 32 16.78 1.29 15.62
CA LEU A 32 17.36 1.67 14.33
C LEU A 32 18.71 2.34 14.57
N THR A 33 19.79 1.58 14.47
CA THR A 33 21.16 2.08 14.62
C THR A 33 21.64 2.76 13.33
N ARG A 34 22.63 3.67 13.44
CA ARG A 34 23.25 4.32 12.26
C ARG A 34 23.82 3.30 11.28
N THR A 35 24.49 2.25 11.78
CA THR A 35 25.01 1.15 10.96
C THR A 35 23.92 0.43 10.19
N ARG A 36 22.78 0.13 10.86
CA ARG A 36 21.65 -0.53 10.21
C ARG A 36 21.02 0.35 9.12
N LEU A 37 20.89 1.65 9.38
CA LEU A 37 20.41 2.59 8.40
C LEU A 37 21.33 2.68 7.17
N PHE A 38 22.63 2.69 7.39
CA PHE A 38 23.63 2.66 6.32
C PHE A 38 23.51 1.38 5.47
N LEU A 39 23.43 0.20 6.13
CA LEU A 39 23.23 -1.07 5.45
C LEU A 39 21.92 -1.08 4.62
N TYR A 40 20.84 -0.54 5.16
CA TYR A 40 19.57 -0.44 4.42
C TYR A 40 19.69 0.48 3.20
N ARG A 41 20.40 1.62 3.33
CA ARG A 41 20.64 2.52 2.19
C ARG A 41 21.43 1.83 1.07
N LEU A 42 22.35 0.95 1.41
CA LEU A 42 23.10 0.16 0.43
C LEU A 42 22.26 -1.00 -0.14
N ALA A 43 21.48 -1.68 0.70
CA ALA A 43 20.66 -2.82 0.29
C ALA A 43 19.49 -2.43 -0.63
N VAL A 44 18.89 -1.24 -0.45
CA VAL A 44 17.73 -0.77 -1.22
C VAL A 44 18.01 -0.73 -2.74
N PRO A 45 19.05 -0.05 -3.24
CA PRO A 45 19.31 -0.03 -4.68
C PRO A 45 19.65 -1.41 -5.24
N ILE A 46 20.34 -2.25 -4.47
CA ILE A 46 20.67 -3.64 -4.87
C ILE A 46 19.37 -4.44 -5.01
N ALA A 47 18.49 -4.41 -4.01
CA ALA A 47 17.21 -5.11 -4.05
C ALA A 47 16.34 -4.63 -5.23
N ILE A 48 16.29 -3.33 -5.49
CA ILE A 48 15.57 -2.78 -6.64
C ILE A 48 16.20 -3.27 -7.96
N GLY A 49 17.53 -3.29 -8.04
CA GLY A 49 18.25 -3.82 -9.21
C GLY A 49 17.91 -5.28 -9.49
N ILE A 50 17.92 -6.13 -8.47
CA ILE A 50 17.55 -7.55 -8.56
C ILE A 50 16.09 -7.70 -9.05
N VAL A 51 15.15 -6.97 -8.45
CA VAL A 51 13.74 -7.02 -8.86
C VAL A 51 13.55 -6.53 -10.29
N ARG A 52 14.22 -5.45 -10.69
CA ARG A 52 14.17 -4.94 -12.07
C ARG A 52 14.76 -5.92 -13.08
N LEU A 53 15.88 -6.54 -12.75
CA LEU A 53 16.50 -7.59 -13.58
C LEU A 53 15.55 -8.77 -13.74
N TRP A 54 14.98 -9.25 -12.63
CA TRP A 54 13.97 -10.31 -12.67
C TRP A 54 12.76 -9.93 -13.54
N TRP A 55 12.25 -8.70 -13.41
CA TRP A 55 11.16 -8.20 -14.26
C TRP A 55 11.55 -8.10 -15.74
N ALA A 56 12.82 -7.80 -16.03
CA ALA A 56 13.32 -7.75 -17.41
C ALA A 56 13.40 -9.15 -18.05
N MET A 57 13.68 -10.16 -17.23
CA MET A 57 13.72 -11.57 -17.66
C MET A 57 12.32 -12.18 -17.87
N LEU A 58 11.26 -11.56 -17.32
CA LEU A 58 9.90 -12.04 -17.53
C LEU A 58 9.48 -11.85 -19.01
N PRO A 59 8.83 -12.87 -19.61
CA PRO A 59 8.27 -12.72 -20.94
C PRO A 59 7.26 -11.57 -20.99
N ARG A 60 6.94 -11.12 -22.21
CA ARG A 60 5.94 -10.06 -22.40
C ARG A 60 4.62 -10.47 -21.73
N THR A 61 4.19 -9.69 -20.75
CA THR A 61 2.95 -9.90 -20.02
C THR A 61 1.81 -9.27 -20.82
N ARG A 62 0.83 -10.05 -21.21
CA ARG A 62 -0.44 -9.52 -21.75
C ARG A 62 -1.30 -9.05 -20.59
N VAL A 63 -1.67 -7.79 -20.59
CA VAL A 63 -2.60 -7.22 -19.62
C VAL A 63 -4.01 -7.26 -20.22
N VAL A 64 -4.96 -7.73 -19.44
CA VAL A 64 -6.39 -7.77 -19.79
C VAL A 64 -7.14 -6.92 -18.78
N GLY A 65 -8.06 -6.06 -19.26
CA GLY A 65 -8.87 -5.19 -18.40
C GLY A 65 -8.15 -3.91 -17.94
N GLN A 66 -7.10 -3.49 -18.64
CA GLN A 66 -6.42 -2.21 -18.36
C GLN A 66 -7.38 -1.02 -18.43
N GLU A 67 -8.26 -1.02 -19.40
CA GLU A 67 -9.29 -0.02 -19.63
C GLU A 67 -10.22 0.14 -18.41
N ARG A 68 -10.56 -0.97 -17.75
CA ARG A 68 -11.41 -0.96 -16.54
C ARG A 68 -10.72 -0.27 -15.37
N LEU A 69 -9.42 -0.55 -15.17
CA LEU A 69 -8.62 0.11 -14.16
C LEU A 69 -8.54 1.61 -14.42
N GLU A 70 -8.28 2.01 -15.65
CA GLU A 70 -8.17 3.41 -16.06
C GLU A 70 -9.51 4.15 -15.91
N THR A 71 -10.62 3.54 -16.35
CA THR A 71 -11.97 4.10 -16.17
C THR A 71 -12.29 4.26 -14.68
N ALA A 72 -12.00 3.25 -13.86
CA ALA A 72 -12.23 3.33 -12.43
C ALA A 72 -11.38 4.43 -11.77
N LEU A 73 -10.12 4.56 -12.17
CA LEU A 73 -9.23 5.62 -11.66
C LEU A 73 -9.71 7.02 -12.08
N ALA A 74 -10.07 7.19 -13.35
CA ALA A 74 -10.56 8.47 -13.87
C ALA A 74 -11.89 8.90 -13.21
N GLY A 75 -12.80 7.96 -13.00
CA GLY A 75 -14.11 8.24 -12.40
C GLY A 75 -14.07 8.49 -10.90
N HIS A 76 -13.09 7.94 -10.19
CA HIS A 76 -13.07 7.99 -8.72
C HIS A 76 -11.84 8.70 -8.12
N GLY A 77 -10.83 9.05 -8.93
CA GLY A 77 -9.58 9.69 -8.48
C GLY A 77 -8.63 8.81 -7.68
N ALA A 78 -9.15 7.74 -7.05
CA ALA A 78 -8.39 6.69 -6.38
C ALA A 78 -9.15 5.36 -6.49
N ILE A 79 -8.42 4.25 -6.42
CA ILE A 79 -8.93 2.87 -6.49
C ILE A 79 -8.30 2.03 -5.38
N ILE A 80 -8.85 0.85 -5.14
CA ILE A 80 -8.31 -0.10 -4.16
C ILE A 80 -7.85 -1.37 -4.91
N PRO A 81 -6.60 -1.40 -5.42
CA PRO A 81 -6.07 -2.60 -6.06
C PRO A 81 -5.93 -3.72 -5.04
N VAL A 82 -6.46 -4.91 -5.33
CA VAL A 82 -6.35 -6.08 -4.47
C VAL A 82 -5.76 -7.27 -5.22
N TYR A 83 -4.83 -7.96 -4.60
CA TYR A 83 -4.21 -9.18 -5.13
C TYR A 83 -3.71 -10.06 -3.97
N TRP A 84 -3.48 -11.34 -4.22
CA TRP A 84 -2.99 -12.24 -3.20
C TRP A 84 -1.54 -11.94 -2.80
N HIS A 85 -1.22 -12.05 -1.52
CA HIS A 85 0.12 -11.75 -1.00
C HIS A 85 1.23 -12.52 -1.71
N GLY A 86 1.02 -13.81 -1.98
CA GLY A 86 1.97 -14.63 -2.72
C GLY A 86 2.08 -14.29 -4.23
N GLN A 87 1.26 -13.40 -4.75
CA GLN A 87 1.25 -13.02 -6.16
C GLN A 87 1.62 -11.56 -6.41
N GLN A 88 2.13 -10.84 -5.42
CA GLN A 88 2.28 -9.38 -5.46
C GLN A 88 3.26 -8.84 -6.52
N LEU A 89 4.29 -9.59 -6.89
CA LEU A 89 5.39 -9.06 -7.72
C LEU A 89 4.94 -8.61 -9.12
N VAL A 90 4.03 -9.34 -9.76
CA VAL A 90 3.54 -9.00 -11.10
C VAL A 90 2.49 -7.87 -11.06
N PRO A 91 1.46 -7.91 -10.20
CA PRO A 91 0.55 -6.78 -10.01
C PRO A 91 1.26 -5.48 -9.63
N VAL A 92 2.21 -5.51 -8.70
CA VAL A 92 2.97 -4.31 -8.30
C VAL A 92 3.75 -3.73 -9.47
N ARG A 93 4.41 -4.56 -10.30
CA ARG A 93 5.07 -4.08 -11.53
C ARG A 93 4.10 -3.33 -12.43
N HIS A 94 2.90 -3.88 -12.63
CA HIS A 94 1.87 -3.27 -13.46
C HIS A 94 1.37 -1.95 -12.87
N LEU A 95 1.05 -1.93 -11.57
CA LEU A 95 0.60 -0.73 -10.87
C LEU A 95 1.66 0.39 -10.89
N LEU A 96 2.94 0.06 -10.68
CA LEU A 96 4.03 1.03 -10.80
C LEU A 96 4.14 1.63 -12.21
N ARG A 97 3.83 0.87 -13.26
CA ARG A 97 3.75 1.41 -14.62
C ARG A 97 2.53 2.31 -14.84
N THR A 98 1.46 2.06 -14.10
CA THR A 98 0.23 2.86 -14.19
C THR A 98 0.36 4.21 -13.44
N THR A 99 1.40 4.40 -12.62
CA THR A 99 1.64 5.69 -11.93
C THR A 99 1.81 6.85 -12.91
N HIS A 100 2.36 6.61 -14.10
CA HIS A 100 2.45 7.63 -15.17
C HIS A 100 1.08 8.11 -15.68
N ARG A 101 0.00 7.42 -15.33
CA ARG A 101 -1.39 7.76 -15.68
C ARG A 101 -2.18 8.33 -14.51
N GLY A 102 -1.48 8.86 -13.50
CA GLY A 102 -2.09 9.52 -12.35
C GLY A 102 -2.38 8.62 -11.15
N LEU A 103 -2.08 7.32 -11.19
CA LEU A 103 -2.23 6.44 -10.05
C LEU A 103 -1.22 6.80 -8.95
N LYS A 104 -1.68 7.26 -7.79
CA LYS A 104 -0.85 7.44 -6.59
C LYS A 104 -0.84 6.14 -5.79
N LEU A 105 0.10 5.26 -6.06
CA LEU A 105 0.17 3.93 -5.45
C LEU A 105 0.69 3.98 -4.00
N GLY A 106 -0.03 3.37 -3.06
CA GLY A 106 0.33 3.31 -1.64
C GLY A 106 0.46 1.89 -1.09
N PHE A 107 1.28 1.74 -0.04
CA PHE A 107 1.49 0.46 0.66
C PHE A 107 1.46 0.66 2.16
N LEU A 108 0.72 -0.21 2.87
CA LEU A 108 0.73 -0.24 4.32
C LEU A 108 1.99 -0.92 4.82
N ILE A 109 2.79 -0.20 5.58
CA ILE A 109 4.06 -0.68 6.11
C ILE A 109 4.12 -0.45 7.60
N SER A 110 4.48 -1.49 8.34
CA SER A 110 4.64 -1.42 9.79
C SER A 110 5.57 -0.27 10.20
N PRO A 111 5.24 0.50 11.24
CA PRO A 111 6.13 1.51 11.80
C PRO A 111 7.30 0.93 12.61
N SER A 112 7.46 -0.39 12.62
CA SER A 112 8.59 -1.07 13.29
C SER A 112 9.91 -0.83 12.54
N VAL A 113 11.04 -1.10 13.22
CA VAL A 113 12.38 -1.04 12.61
C VAL A 113 12.51 -1.97 11.38
N ASP A 114 11.84 -3.13 11.43
CA ASP A 114 11.84 -4.07 10.29
C ASP A 114 11.02 -3.53 9.11
N GLY A 115 10.08 -2.61 9.34
CA GLY A 115 9.32 -1.90 8.31
C GLY A 115 10.09 -0.75 7.65
N GLU A 116 11.25 -0.35 8.17
CA GLU A 116 12.02 0.76 7.57
C GLU A 116 12.61 0.39 6.20
N LEU A 117 13.13 -0.82 6.05
CA LEU A 117 13.66 -1.28 4.77
C LEU A 117 12.59 -1.30 3.65
N PRO A 118 11.43 -1.97 3.83
CA PRO A 118 10.36 -1.88 2.83
C PRO A 118 9.82 -0.46 2.62
N ALA A 119 9.81 0.39 3.66
CA ALA A 119 9.41 1.79 3.48
C ALA A 119 10.39 2.57 2.58
N MET A 120 11.69 2.34 2.73
CA MET A 120 12.71 2.92 1.86
C MET A 120 12.58 2.42 0.41
N LEU A 121 12.31 1.12 0.22
CA LEU A 121 12.05 0.52 -1.09
C LEU A 121 10.86 1.19 -1.78
N VAL A 122 9.71 1.30 -1.09
CA VAL A 122 8.50 1.91 -1.62
C VAL A 122 8.74 3.37 -2.01
N LYS A 123 9.36 4.16 -1.14
CA LYS A 123 9.71 5.56 -1.43
C LYS A 123 10.62 5.68 -2.65
N ARG A 124 11.61 4.80 -2.78
CA ARG A 124 12.58 4.82 -3.90
C ARG A 124 11.95 4.53 -5.24
N VAL A 125 10.86 3.75 -5.28
CA VAL A 125 10.11 3.46 -6.51
C VAL A 125 8.94 4.43 -6.76
N GLY A 126 8.83 5.51 -5.99
CA GLY A 126 7.78 6.54 -6.14
C GLY A 126 6.44 6.16 -5.50
N GLY A 127 6.40 5.14 -4.66
CA GLY A 127 5.19 4.76 -3.92
C GLY A 127 4.98 5.56 -2.63
N HIS A 128 3.75 5.63 -2.18
CA HIS A 128 3.37 6.23 -0.91
C HIS A 128 3.43 5.21 0.23
N VAL A 129 4.06 5.59 1.35
CA VAL A 129 4.12 4.76 2.55
C VAL A 129 3.00 5.16 3.48
N ILE A 130 2.06 4.23 3.70
CA ILE A 130 1.02 4.35 4.72
C ILE A 130 1.55 3.62 5.95
N ARG A 131 1.79 4.34 7.06
CA ARG A 131 2.32 3.72 8.28
C ARG A 131 1.19 3.10 9.08
N GLY A 132 1.21 1.77 9.21
CA GLY A 132 0.20 1.02 9.95
C GLY A 132 0.52 -0.47 10.01
N SER A 133 -0.24 -1.21 10.82
CA SER A 133 -0.10 -2.66 10.94
C SER A 133 -1.47 -3.31 10.91
N SER A 134 -1.68 -4.22 9.96
CA SER A 134 -2.93 -5.00 9.85
C SER A 134 -3.11 -6.02 10.98
N SER A 135 -2.03 -6.39 11.69
CA SER A 135 -2.06 -7.40 12.75
C SER A 135 -2.30 -6.82 14.15
N ALA A 136 -1.90 -5.57 14.41
CA ALA A 136 -1.95 -5.01 15.76
C ALA A 136 -3.29 -4.34 16.11
N THR A 137 -3.95 -3.68 15.15
CA THR A 137 -5.26 -3.02 15.33
C THR A 137 -5.90 -2.81 13.95
N GLY A 138 -6.68 -3.77 13.49
CA GLY A 138 -7.34 -3.72 12.18
C GLY A 138 -8.14 -2.42 11.94
N ALA A 139 -8.83 -1.92 12.96
CA ALA A 139 -9.59 -0.67 12.88
C ALA A 139 -8.69 0.56 12.63
N ARG A 140 -7.48 0.59 13.22
CA ARG A 140 -6.55 1.70 12.99
C ARG A 140 -5.93 1.64 11.59
N ALA A 141 -5.53 0.47 11.14
CA ALA A 141 -5.04 0.29 9.78
C ALA A 141 -6.09 0.70 8.74
N LEU A 142 -7.36 0.37 8.99
CA LEU A 142 -8.48 0.79 8.16
C LEU A 142 -8.63 2.31 8.13
N ARG A 143 -8.46 2.98 9.27
CA ARG A 143 -8.48 4.43 9.35
C ARG A 143 -7.31 5.06 8.57
N ASP A 144 -6.09 4.54 8.76
CA ASP A 144 -4.89 5.04 8.06
C ASP A 144 -5.06 4.89 6.54
N TYR A 145 -5.63 3.78 6.08
CA TYR A 145 -6.02 3.59 4.69
C TYR A 145 -7.08 4.59 4.23
N TYR A 146 -8.14 4.77 5.02
CA TYR A 146 -9.22 5.70 4.69
C TYR A 146 -8.70 7.13 4.52
N GLU A 147 -7.87 7.60 5.46
CA GLU A 147 -7.25 8.93 5.37
C GLU A 147 -6.36 9.08 4.13
N ALA A 148 -5.56 8.07 3.81
CA ALA A 148 -4.72 8.07 2.61
C ALA A 148 -5.56 8.12 1.32
N VAL A 149 -6.65 7.37 1.26
CA VAL A 149 -7.54 7.32 0.11
C VAL A 149 -8.30 8.61 -0.08
N VAL A 150 -8.98 9.08 0.97
CA VAL A 150 -9.93 10.20 0.86
C VAL A 150 -9.22 11.55 0.87
N LYS A 151 -8.23 11.74 1.76
CA LYS A 151 -7.54 13.04 1.88
C LYS A 151 -6.41 13.24 0.89
N LEU A 152 -5.69 12.15 0.54
CA LEU A 152 -4.48 12.25 -0.29
C LEU A 152 -4.66 11.69 -1.71
N GLY A 153 -5.80 11.06 -1.99
CA GLY A 153 -6.06 10.39 -3.27
C GLY A 153 -5.10 9.23 -3.54
N VAL A 154 -4.58 8.60 -2.48
CA VAL A 154 -3.66 7.47 -2.59
C VAL A 154 -4.47 6.19 -2.78
N SER A 155 -4.07 5.38 -3.75
CA SER A 155 -4.64 4.07 -4.07
C SER A 155 -3.86 2.97 -3.33
N PRO A 156 -4.36 2.45 -2.20
CA PRO A 156 -3.63 1.48 -1.40
C PRO A 156 -3.68 0.11 -2.06
N ALA A 157 -2.53 -0.46 -2.35
CA ALA A 157 -2.41 -1.85 -2.79
C ALA A 157 -2.60 -2.78 -1.58
N ILE A 158 -3.65 -3.59 -1.60
CA ILE A 158 -4.03 -4.44 -0.48
C ILE A 158 -3.89 -5.91 -0.83
N THR A 159 -3.23 -6.67 0.05
CA THR A 159 -3.22 -8.14 0.02
C THR A 159 -4.22 -8.66 1.05
N PRO A 160 -5.44 -9.05 0.62
CA PRO A 160 -6.53 -9.34 1.56
C PRO A 160 -6.30 -10.60 2.40
N ASP A 161 -5.43 -11.52 1.98
CA ASP A 161 -5.00 -12.66 2.78
C ASP A 161 -3.87 -12.31 3.79
N GLY A 162 -3.13 -11.22 3.53
CA GLY A 162 -2.04 -10.76 4.38
C GLY A 162 -0.83 -11.71 4.43
N PRO A 163 0.27 -11.29 5.09
CA PRO A 163 1.51 -12.08 5.14
C PRO A 163 1.39 -13.36 5.98
N HIS A 164 0.47 -13.41 6.92
CA HIS A 164 0.28 -14.56 7.82
C HIS A 164 -0.87 -15.48 7.40
N GLY A 165 -1.54 -15.19 6.27
CA GLY A 165 -2.60 -16.02 5.73
C GLY A 165 -3.89 -16.06 6.57
N PRO A 166 -4.71 -17.08 6.41
CA PRO A 166 -4.62 -18.20 5.46
C PRO A 166 -4.57 -17.76 3.99
N ARG A 167 -3.74 -18.45 3.19
CA ARG A 167 -3.55 -18.10 1.76
C ARG A 167 -4.89 -18.11 1.01
N ARG A 168 -5.09 -17.10 0.17
CA ARG A 168 -6.28 -16.92 -0.68
C ARG A 168 -7.60 -16.82 0.11
N ARG A 169 -7.55 -16.46 1.38
CA ARG A 169 -8.75 -16.15 2.16
C ARG A 169 -8.91 -14.64 2.25
N PHE A 170 -9.98 -14.14 1.64
CA PHE A 170 -10.25 -12.71 1.59
C PHE A 170 -10.71 -12.18 2.95
N LYS A 171 -9.94 -11.32 3.58
CA LYS A 171 -10.29 -10.64 4.84
C LYS A 171 -11.08 -9.36 4.54
N PRO A 172 -12.02 -8.96 5.40
CA PRO A 172 -13.00 -7.90 5.09
C PRO A 172 -12.42 -6.49 4.98
N GLY A 173 -11.16 -6.25 5.38
CA GLY A 173 -10.57 -4.91 5.43
C GLY A 173 -10.66 -4.10 4.14
N ALA A 174 -10.43 -4.73 2.98
CA ALA A 174 -10.54 -4.04 1.68
C ALA A 174 -12.00 -3.71 1.33
N ILE A 175 -12.95 -4.59 1.69
CA ILE A 175 -14.39 -4.36 1.47
C ILE A 175 -14.86 -3.19 2.33
N LEU A 176 -14.51 -3.20 3.62
CA LEU A 176 -14.85 -2.12 4.54
C LEU A 176 -14.27 -0.78 4.08
N LEU A 177 -13.02 -0.78 3.61
CA LEU A 177 -12.41 0.43 3.05
C LEU A 177 -13.18 0.95 1.84
N SER A 178 -13.57 0.06 0.93
CA SER A 178 -14.35 0.42 -0.26
C SER A 178 -15.71 1.03 0.12
N GLN A 179 -16.42 0.41 1.04
CA GLN A 179 -17.71 0.90 1.54
C GLN A 179 -17.58 2.27 2.20
N LEU A 180 -16.58 2.48 3.05
CA LEU A 180 -16.37 3.72 3.77
C LEU A 180 -15.88 4.86 2.86
N SER A 181 -15.03 4.57 1.90
CA SER A 181 -14.40 5.58 1.04
C SER A 181 -15.16 5.85 -0.27
N GLY A 182 -16.11 4.98 -0.63
CA GLY A 182 -16.77 5.03 -1.94
C GLY A 182 -15.86 4.71 -3.13
N LYS A 183 -14.66 4.16 -2.87
CA LYS A 183 -13.69 3.86 -3.93
C LYS A 183 -13.80 2.40 -4.39
N PRO A 184 -13.72 2.12 -5.70
CA PRO A 184 -13.90 0.78 -6.22
C PRO A 184 -12.71 -0.13 -5.90
N ILE A 185 -13.01 -1.39 -5.60
CA ILE A 185 -12.03 -2.46 -5.54
C ILE A 185 -11.71 -2.90 -6.97
N VAL A 186 -10.41 -2.97 -7.27
CA VAL A 186 -9.91 -3.50 -8.55
C VAL A 186 -9.15 -4.80 -8.27
N PRO A 187 -9.79 -5.97 -8.46
CA PRO A 187 -9.14 -7.25 -8.27
C PRO A 187 -8.11 -7.50 -9.38
N MET A 188 -6.93 -7.95 -8.99
CA MET A 188 -5.84 -8.27 -9.91
C MET A 188 -5.35 -9.70 -9.66
N ALA A 189 -5.10 -10.42 -10.74
CA ALA A 189 -4.50 -11.74 -10.71
C ALA A 189 -3.57 -11.90 -11.91
N TYR A 190 -2.67 -12.88 -11.84
CA TYR A 190 -1.91 -13.28 -13.00
C TYR A 190 -1.88 -14.80 -13.14
N ALA A 191 -1.72 -15.26 -14.37
CA ALA A 191 -1.49 -16.65 -14.70
C ALA A 191 -0.21 -16.77 -15.55
N ALA A 192 0.56 -17.82 -15.33
CA ALA A 192 1.74 -18.14 -16.11
C ALA A 192 1.55 -19.51 -16.79
N ARG A 193 1.94 -19.63 -18.07
CA ARG A 193 1.90 -20.92 -18.77
C ARG A 193 2.93 -21.91 -18.21
N ARG A 194 4.06 -21.40 -17.73
CA ARG A 194 5.13 -22.17 -17.07
C ARG A 194 5.50 -21.42 -15.80
N ALA A 195 5.50 -22.08 -14.67
CA ALA A 195 5.87 -21.52 -13.38
C ALA A 195 6.71 -22.54 -12.62
N TRP A 196 7.70 -22.04 -11.88
CA TRP A 196 8.36 -22.80 -10.83
C TRP A 196 7.48 -22.69 -9.58
N LEU A 197 7.06 -23.83 -9.07
CA LEU A 197 6.31 -23.93 -7.82
C LEU A 197 7.30 -24.45 -6.76
N PHE A 198 7.54 -23.64 -5.74
CA PHE A 198 8.36 -23.98 -4.57
C PHE A 198 7.49 -24.18 -3.35
#